data_e208ce6c50273d21c1e1482a2dd6cbb7
#
_entry.id   e208ce6c50273d21c1e1482a2dd6cbb7
#
_cell.length_a   1.000
_cell.length_b   1.000
_cell.length_c   1.000
_cell.angle_alpha   90.00
_cell.angle_beta   90.00
_cell.angle_gamma   90.00
#
_symmetry.space_group_name_H-M   'P 1'
#
loop_
_entity.id
_entity.type
_entity.pdbx_description
1 polymer ?
#
loop_
_entity_poly.entity_id
_entity_poly.type
_entity_poly.pdbx_seq_one_letter_code
_entity_poly.pdbx_strand_id
1 'polypeptide(L)'
;MATTIEVNKQTVKELLGSGKNKKFAIPEYQRPYAWTTDQIQTLFDDLVEYTSGEEKDSTYFLGTIVAYENDDNEQEIIDGQQRITSLFLLLRALYSKLSSMSETLQSKNFMRQIEAAMWEQDELTAEVDFEKVLIVSRVVGEEENNIFTNILVTGETEKGRKDTYSENYKLFVELIEDYASKEPELFYWFIQNVLNRAILLPITADSQDTALTIFSTLNDRGLALSDADIFKAKIYNYIDNSQKKDFIEEWKLIDESASNANESIQKLFYYYMFYLRAKENDRNTTTPGIRKYYSQNQFEKLYQSDLLTNLRLLVSLWTVINNRIVVEGENWSENKEILKVLDSLSSYPNEFWKYPVVIYYLRYKNSENFESDFLNFLRNLFAVLSARYVVTPTINAVKRSILNLNASVYQSKTPKFDFSLVDEEEFKEKVKNAHRNTVRMLLKVLAYQRQDELLPEKWEIEHILPQK
;
A
#
# COMPACT_ATOMS: atom_id res chain seq x y z
N MET A 1 29.67 7.24 10.90
CA MET A 1 29.98 8.31 9.93
C MET A 1 28.79 9.25 9.91
N ALA A 2 29.01 10.56 9.79
CA ALA A 2 27.89 11.50 9.68
C ALA A 2 27.24 11.28 8.32
N THR A 3 25.95 11.00 8.31
CA THR A 3 25.12 10.83 7.10
C THR A 3 25.05 12.18 6.39
N THR A 4 25.63 12.28 5.19
CA THR A 4 25.59 13.53 4.42
C THR A 4 24.33 13.47 3.56
N ILE A 5 23.36 14.34 3.88
CA ILE A 5 22.16 14.51 3.07
C ILE A 5 22.36 15.76 2.23
N GLU A 6 22.44 15.60 0.91
CA GLU A 6 22.45 16.73 -0.01
C GLU A 6 21.02 17.04 -0.47
N VAL A 7 20.60 18.28 -0.27
CA VAL A 7 19.27 18.76 -0.63
C VAL A 7 19.41 20.06 -1.41
N ASN A 8 19.27 19.99 -2.73
CA ASN A 8 19.33 21.15 -3.60
C ASN A 8 18.11 21.17 -4.52
N LYS A 9 17.41 22.31 -4.63
CA LYS A 9 16.34 22.45 -5.62
C LYS A 9 16.92 22.30 -7.03
N GLN A 10 16.25 21.54 -7.88
CA GLN A 10 16.60 21.38 -9.28
C GLN A 10 15.38 21.54 -10.16
N THR A 11 15.53 22.17 -11.31
CA THR A 11 14.52 22.18 -12.35
C THR A 11 14.37 20.78 -12.97
N VAL A 12 13.29 20.52 -13.69
CA VAL A 12 13.10 19.26 -14.42
C VAL A 12 14.31 18.98 -15.33
N LYS A 13 14.76 20.00 -16.07
CA LYS A 13 15.94 19.89 -16.92
C LYS A 13 17.22 19.57 -16.15
N GLU A 14 17.45 20.23 -15.02
CA GLU A 14 18.64 19.98 -14.18
C GLU A 14 18.60 18.60 -13.56
N LEU A 15 17.45 18.15 -13.06
CA LEU A 15 17.32 16.82 -12.44
C LEU A 15 17.54 15.70 -13.46
N LEU A 16 16.85 15.77 -14.60
CA LEU A 16 16.85 14.70 -15.60
C LEU A 16 18.05 14.78 -16.55
N GLY A 17 18.60 15.98 -16.82
CA GLY A 17 19.74 16.20 -17.72
C GLY A 17 21.08 16.44 -17.03
N SER A 18 21.16 16.46 -15.69
CA SER A 18 22.35 16.89 -14.96
C SER A 18 23.43 15.84 -14.77
N GLY A 19 23.13 14.62 -15.05
CA GLY A 19 24.10 13.55 -14.92
C GLY A 19 24.38 12.97 -16.28
N LYS A 20 25.53 13.24 -16.88
CA LYS A 20 26.02 12.50 -18.03
C LYS A 20 25.61 11.03 -17.88
N ASN A 21 24.54 10.63 -18.60
CA ASN A 21 24.00 9.27 -18.60
C ASN A 21 23.60 8.68 -17.24
N LYS A 22 23.25 9.52 -16.25
CA LYS A 22 22.69 9.04 -14.98
C LYS A 22 21.28 8.47 -15.21
N LYS A 23 21.20 7.16 -15.09
CA LYS A 23 19.97 6.41 -15.27
C LYS A 23 19.18 6.35 -13.98
N PHE A 24 17.88 6.63 -14.07
CA PHE A 24 16.94 6.39 -12.96
C PHE A 24 16.44 4.95 -13.01
N ALA A 25 16.38 4.29 -11.85
CA ALA A 25 15.84 2.96 -11.73
C ALA A 25 14.69 2.94 -10.73
N ILE A 26 13.55 2.40 -11.14
CA ILE A 26 12.44 2.09 -10.26
C ILE A 26 12.54 0.60 -9.94
N PRO A 27 12.85 0.22 -8.68
CA PRO A 27 13.16 -1.16 -8.33
C PRO A 27 11.90 -2.04 -8.26
N GLU A 28 12.12 -3.35 -8.33
CA GLU A 28 11.04 -4.37 -8.36
C GLU A 28 10.13 -4.36 -7.14
N TYR A 29 10.64 -3.94 -5.99
CA TYR A 29 9.85 -3.89 -4.75
C TYR A 29 8.93 -2.67 -4.64
N GLN A 30 9.03 -1.69 -5.55
CA GLN A 30 8.14 -0.53 -5.57
C GLN A 30 6.74 -0.90 -6.13
N ARG A 31 5.79 0.01 -5.94
CA ARG A 31 4.45 -0.13 -6.50
C ARG A 31 4.46 0.09 -8.00
N PRO A 32 3.60 -0.58 -8.77
CA PRO A 32 3.39 -0.25 -10.17
C PRO A 32 3.01 1.23 -10.37
N TYR A 33 3.22 1.71 -11.59
CA TYR A 33 2.74 3.04 -11.99
C TYR A 33 1.20 3.05 -11.94
N ALA A 34 0.66 3.91 -11.08
CA ALA A 34 -0.76 3.91 -10.71
C ALA A 34 -1.45 5.29 -10.83
N TRP A 35 -0.75 6.32 -11.29
CA TRP A 35 -1.41 7.58 -11.59
C TRP A 35 -2.42 7.39 -12.70
N THR A 36 -3.66 7.80 -12.44
CA THR A 36 -4.75 7.74 -13.40
C THR A 36 -4.77 9.01 -14.26
N THR A 37 -5.64 9.02 -15.25
CA THR A 37 -5.89 10.20 -16.08
C THR A 37 -6.24 11.46 -15.28
N ASP A 38 -6.88 11.32 -14.12
CA ASP A 38 -7.22 12.48 -13.26
C ASP A 38 -5.97 13.17 -12.69
N GLN A 39 -4.96 12.40 -12.22
CA GLN A 39 -3.71 12.96 -11.75
C GLN A 39 -2.90 13.58 -12.90
N ILE A 40 -2.94 12.98 -14.08
CA ILE A 40 -2.29 13.51 -15.29
C ILE A 40 -2.93 14.84 -15.72
N GLN A 41 -4.27 14.88 -15.76
CA GLN A 41 -4.99 16.12 -16.05
C GLN A 41 -4.62 17.21 -15.04
N THR A 42 -4.67 16.91 -13.75
CA THR A 42 -4.31 17.85 -12.69
C THR A 42 -2.87 18.38 -12.85
N LEU A 43 -1.90 17.48 -13.09
CA LEU A 43 -0.51 17.90 -13.31
C LEU A 43 -0.39 18.85 -14.51
N PHE A 44 -1.07 18.55 -15.61
CA PHE A 44 -1.02 19.36 -16.82
C PHE A 44 -1.69 20.72 -16.61
N ASP A 45 -2.86 20.75 -15.99
CA ASP A 45 -3.62 21.96 -15.68
C ASP A 45 -2.83 22.90 -14.76
N ASP A 46 -2.19 22.37 -13.72
CA ASP A 46 -1.32 23.11 -12.82
C ASP A 46 -0.14 23.75 -13.58
N LEU A 47 0.49 23.01 -14.52
CA LEU A 47 1.59 23.54 -15.33
C LEU A 47 1.11 24.61 -16.31
N VAL A 48 -0.09 24.49 -16.87
CA VAL A 48 -0.71 25.49 -17.74
C VAL A 48 -1.08 26.74 -16.94
N GLU A 49 -1.74 26.59 -15.80
CA GLU A 49 -2.09 27.72 -14.93
C GLU A 49 -0.85 28.51 -14.51
N TYR A 50 0.20 27.80 -14.12
CA TYR A 50 1.49 28.39 -13.80
C TYR A 50 2.10 29.16 -14.99
N THR A 51 1.94 28.65 -16.23
CA THR A 51 2.44 29.32 -17.45
C THR A 51 1.68 30.61 -17.76
N SER A 52 0.39 30.63 -17.47
CA SER A 52 -0.51 31.76 -17.74
C SER A 52 -0.46 32.85 -16.65
N GLY A 53 0.16 32.57 -15.50
CA GLY A 53 0.25 33.48 -14.35
C GLY A 53 1.07 34.72 -14.60
N GLU A 54 0.72 35.83 -13.93
CA GLU A 54 1.38 37.15 -14.06
C GLU A 54 2.80 37.20 -13.44
N GLU A 55 3.13 36.27 -12.55
CA GLU A 55 4.42 36.23 -11.84
C GLU A 55 5.50 35.53 -12.67
N LYS A 56 6.17 36.27 -13.51
CA LYS A 56 7.22 35.76 -14.42
C LYS A 56 8.42 35.11 -13.74
N ASP A 57 8.64 35.31 -12.45
CA ASP A 57 9.80 34.82 -11.68
C ASP A 57 9.44 33.75 -10.63
N SER A 58 8.19 33.33 -10.55
CA SER A 58 7.78 32.25 -9.65
C SER A 58 8.32 30.89 -10.11
N THR A 59 8.40 29.91 -9.22
CA THR A 59 8.76 28.52 -9.52
C THR A 59 7.64 27.61 -9.08
N TYR A 60 7.26 26.64 -9.92
CA TYR A 60 6.24 25.66 -9.57
C TYR A 60 6.89 24.44 -8.91
N PHE A 61 6.47 24.13 -7.68
CA PHE A 61 7.04 23.03 -6.91
C PHE A 61 6.31 21.73 -7.18
N LEU A 62 6.99 20.81 -7.87
CA LEU A 62 6.47 19.47 -8.20
C LEU A 62 6.58 18.47 -7.04
N GLY A 63 7.44 18.73 -6.03
CA GLY A 63 7.61 17.87 -4.87
C GLY A 63 9.03 17.31 -4.70
N THR A 64 9.18 16.33 -3.78
CA THR A 64 10.44 15.69 -3.47
C THR A 64 10.67 14.42 -4.29
N ILE A 65 11.92 14.08 -4.53
CA ILE A 65 12.38 12.78 -5.05
C ILE A 65 13.41 12.25 -4.07
N VAL A 66 13.23 11.04 -3.54
CA VAL A 66 14.21 10.39 -2.68
C VAL A 66 14.83 9.24 -3.45
N ALA A 67 16.15 9.25 -3.57
CA ALA A 67 16.90 8.24 -4.29
C ALA A 67 18.23 7.93 -3.58
N TYR A 68 18.88 6.85 -3.98
CA TYR A 68 20.27 6.55 -3.64
C TYR A 68 20.96 5.96 -4.87
N GLU A 69 22.30 6.00 -4.91
CA GLU A 69 23.07 5.36 -5.98
C GLU A 69 23.25 3.87 -5.66
N ASN A 70 22.78 3.00 -6.57
CA ASN A 70 22.92 1.56 -6.43
C ASN A 70 24.29 1.06 -6.96
N ASP A 71 24.56 -0.23 -6.82
CA ASP A 71 25.83 -0.85 -7.24
C ASP A 71 26.07 -0.78 -8.76
N ASP A 72 25.04 -0.55 -9.56
CA ASP A 72 25.10 -0.38 -11.02
C ASP A 72 25.29 1.10 -11.43
N ASN A 73 25.55 2.00 -10.49
CA ASN A 73 25.62 3.46 -10.63
C ASN A 73 24.33 4.09 -11.15
N GLU A 74 23.18 3.48 -10.91
CA GLU A 74 21.87 4.05 -11.22
C GLU A 74 21.30 4.78 -10.01
N GLN A 75 20.48 5.82 -10.24
CA GLN A 75 19.74 6.49 -9.19
C GLN A 75 18.45 5.68 -8.89
N GLU A 76 18.51 4.82 -7.89
CA GLU A 76 17.37 4.01 -7.49
C GLU A 76 16.37 4.86 -6.68
N ILE A 77 15.14 4.95 -7.21
CA ILE A 77 14.10 5.83 -6.65
C ILE A 77 13.36 5.13 -5.52
N ILE A 78 13.39 5.74 -4.34
CA ILE A 78 12.63 5.30 -3.17
C ILE A 78 11.28 6.03 -3.07
N ASP A 79 11.26 7.31 -3.42
CA ASP A 79 10.03 8.11 -3.48
C ASP A 79 10.02 9.04 -4.68
N GLY A 80 8.79 9.33 -5.18
CA GLY A 80 8.57 10.19 -6.34
C GLY A 80 8.52 9.43 -7.67
N GLN A 81 8.50 8.10 -7.67
CA GLN A 81 8.44 7.27 -8.87
C GLN A 81 7.28 7.62 -9.81
N GLN A 82 6.06 7.81 -9.28
CA GLN A 82 4.88 8.17 -10.08
C GLN A 82 5.10 9.48 -10.83
N ARG A 83 5.68 10.44 -10.13
CA ARG A 83 5.97 11.79 -10.68
C ARG A 83 7.05 11.75 -11.74
N ILE A 84 8.16 11.08 -11.48
CA ILE A 84 9.25 10.93 -12.47
C ILE A 84 8.74 10.20 -13.72
N THR A 85 8.01 9.11 -13.57
CA THR A 85 7.41 8.38 -14.70
C THR A 85 6.52 9.30 -15.54
N SER A 86 5.63 10.06 -14.87
CA SER A 86 4.75 11.01 -15.58
C SER A 86 5.50 12.12 -16.28
N LEU A 87 6.61 12.61 -15.71
CA LEU A 87 7.47 13.60 -16.35
C LEU A 87 8.14 13.05 -17.61
N PHE A 88 8.62 11.81 -17.59
CA PHE A 88 9.18 11.18 -18.80
C PHE A 88 8.12 11.02 -19.89
N LEU A 89 6.88 10.61 -19.55
CA LEU A 89 5.78 10.53 -20.51
C LEU A 89 5.42 11.91 -21.08
N LEU A 90 5.37 12.95 -20.23
CA LEU A 90 5.12 14.34 -20.67
C LEU A 90 6.21 14.85 -21.61
N LEU A 91 7.48 14.66 -21.24
CA LEU A 91 8.62 15.09 -22.09
C LEU A 91 8.62 14.36 -23.43
N ARG A 92 8.28 13.05 -23.43
CA ARG A 92 8.15 12.29 -24.68
C ARG A 92 7.04 12.82 -25.58
N ALA A 93 5.88 13.17 -25.01
CA ALA A 93 4.78 13.75 -25.76
C ALA A 93 5.12 15.16 -26.29
N LEU A 94 5.81 16.00 -25.50
CA LEU A 94 6.32 17.30 -25.97
C LEU A 94 7.33 17.13 -27.11
N TYR A 95 8.24 16.16 -27.00
CA TYR A 95 9.19 15.86 -28.08
C TYR A 95 8.48 15.43 -29.36
N SER A 96 7.47 14.56 -29.27
CA SER A 96 6.66 14.13 -30.42
C SER A 96 5.97 15.32 -31.08
N LYS A 97 5.38 16.23 -30.30
CA LYS A 97 4.75 17.43 -30.86
C LYS A 97 5.76 18.34 -31.55
N LEU A 98 6.90 18.63 -30.91
CA LEU A 98 7.94 19.47 -31.49
C LEU A 98 8.49 18.88 -32.81
N SER A 99 8.65 17.55 -32.86
CA SER A 99 9.13 16.84 -34.08
C SER A 99 8.12 16.90 -35.23
N SER A 100 6.82 17.04 -34.92
CA SER A 100 5.76 17.15 -35.97
C SER A 100 5.55 18.58 -36.48
N MET A 101 6.11 19.59 -35.77
CA MET A 101 5.98 21.00 -36.15
C MET A 101 7.06 21.42 -37.15
N SER A 102 6.82 22.58 -37.80
CA SER A 102 7.84 23.20 -38.64
C SER A 102 9.09 23.52 -37.82
N GLU A 103 10.24 23.20 -38.40
CA GLU A 103 11.53 23.37 -37.72
C GLU A 103 11.87 24.85 -37.53
N THR A 104 12.08 25.27 -36.30
CA THR A 104 12.51 26.61 -35.86
C THR A 104 13.72 26.52 -34.95
N LEU A 105 14.40 27.65 -34.72
CA LEU A 105 15.49 27.68 -33.75
C LEU A 105 15.00 27.34 -32.32
N GLN A 106 13.78 27.74 -31.96
CA GLN A 106 13.18 27.43 -30.66
C GLN A 106 12.86 25.94 -30.54
N SER A 107 12.18 25.35 -31.58
CA SER A 107 11.86 23.92 -31.55
C SER A 107 13.12 23.07 -31.41
N LYS A 108 14.17 23.36 -32.20
CA LYS A 108 15.46 22.67 -32.12
C LYS A 108 16.10 22.78 -30.72
N ASN A 109 16.07 23.97 -30.12
CA ASN A 109 16.65 24.18 -28.80
C ASN A 109 15.92 23.38 -27.71
N PHE A 110 14.58 23.36 -27.75
CA PHE A 110 13.80 22.57 -26.78
C PHE A 110 13.94 21.08 -27.02
N MET A 111 13.97 20.63 -28.28
CA MET A 111 14.23 19.20 -28.59
C MET A 111 15.55 18.75 -27.99
N ARG A 112 16.65 19.49 -28.18
CA ARG A 112 17.96 19.16 -27.59
C ARG A 112 17.93 19.11 -26.05
N GLN A 113 17.16 19.99 -25.42
CA GLN A 113 17.03 19.96 -23.95
C GLN A 113 16.26 18.71 -23.47
N ILE A 114 15.23 18.30 -24.20
CA ILE A 114 14.46 17.09 -23.91
C ILE A 114 15.32 15.84 -24.21
N GLU A 115 16.04 15.84 -25.32
CA GLU A 115 16.96 14.75 -25.68
C GLU A 115 17.96 14.46 -24.56
N ALA A 116 18.61 15.50 -24.02
CA ALA A 116 19.56 15.37 -22.93
C ALA A 116 18.93 14.88 -21.61
N ALA A 117 17.62 15.06 -21.44
CA ALA A 117 16.89 14.62 -20.25
C ALA A 117 16.34 13.19 -20.38
N MET A 118 16.20 12.67 -21.61
CA MET A 118 15.49 11.41 -21.84
C MET A 118 16.36 10.27 -22.31
N TRP A 119 17.40 10.53 -23.09
CA TRP A 119 18.19 9.50 -23.76
C TRP A 119 19.69 9.68 -23.53
N GLU A 120 20.42 8.58 -23.63
CA GLU A 120 21.89 8.63 -23.57
C GLU A 120 22.44 9.43 -24.75
N GLN A 121 23.48 10.18 -24.50
CA GLN A 121 24.21 10.94 -25.51
C GLN A 121 25.69 10.53 -25.52
N ASP A 122 26.27 10.45 -26.69
CA ASP A 122 27.72 10.30 -26.81
C ASP A 122 28.44 11.52 -26.23
N GLU A 123 29.41 11.31 -25.37
CA GLU A 123 30.10 12.38 -24.63
C GLU A 123 30.90 13.33 -25.54
N LEU A 124 31.36 12.88 -26.71
CA LEU A 124 32.19 13.64 -27.61
C LEU A 124 31.40 14.33 -28.71
N THR A 125 30.42 13.60 -29.27
CA THR A 125 29.64 14.07 -30.43
C THR A 125 28.33 14.68 -30.06
N ALA A 126 27.84 14.44 -28.82
CA ALA A 126 26.49 14.72 -28.34
C ALA A 126 25.40 14.06 -29.23
N GLU A 127 25.75 13.00 -29.94
CA GLU A 127 24.78 12.22 -30.72
C GLU A 127 23.90 11.42 -29.77
N VAL A 128 22.58 11.43 -30.03
CA VAL A 128 21.55 10.83 -29.16
C VAL A 128 21.32 9.37 -29.54
N ASP A 129 21.40 8.47 -28.57
CA ASP A 129 20.97 7.07 -28.72
C ASP A 129 19.52 6.92 -28.24
N PHE A 130 18.57 7.01 -29.16
CA PHE A 130 17.14 6.92 -28.85
C PHE A 130 16.68 5.55 -28.33
N GLU A 131 17.50 4.49 -28.47
CA GLU A 131 17.21 3.18 -27.92
C GLU A 131 17.56 3.10 -26.41
N LYS A 132 18.37 4.03 -25.91
CA LYS A 132 18.84 4.04 -24.52
C LYS A 132 18.18 5.15 -23.71
N VAL A 133 17.06 4.85 -23.10
CA VAL A 133 16.35 5.77 -22.22
C VAL A 133 17.01 5.89 -20.83
N LEU A 134 16.99 7.09 -20.26
CA LEU A 134 17.57 7.40 -18.95
C LEU A 134 16.69 7.01 -17.74
N ILE A 135 15.67 6.19 -17.97
CA ILE A 135 14.85 5.60 -16.91
C ILE A 135 14.52 4.14 -17.23
N VAL A 136 14.55 3.29 -16.21
CA VAL A 136 14.09 1.91 -16.30
C VAL A 136 13.15 1.60 -15.15
N SER A 137 12.03 0.96 -15.44
CA SER A 137 11.15 0.37 -14.42
C SER A 137 11.36 -1.14 -14.38
N ARG A 138 11.51 -1.69 -13.17
CA ARG A 138 11.64 -3.13 -12.91
C ARG A 138 10.46 -3.66 -12.08
N VAL A 139 9.48 -2.79 -11.79
CA VAL A 139 8.39 -3.06 -10.83
C VAL A 139 7.43 -4.15 -11.29
N VAL A 140 7.11 -4.17 -12.57
CA VAL A 140 6.12 -5.07 -13.16
C VAL A 140 6.84 -6.06 -14.07
N GLY A 141 6.19 -7.19 -14.35
CA GLY A 141 6.74 -8.19 -15.26
C GLY A 141 7.19 -7.61 -16.60
N GLU A 142 7.99 -8.34 -17.34
CA GLU A 142 8.68 -7.90 -18.56
C GLU A 142 7.77 -7.15 -19.56
N GLU A 143 6.48 -7.55 -19.66
CA GLU A 143 5.55 -6.96 -20.61
C GLU A 143 5.26 -5.48 -20.37
N GLU A 144 4.93 -5.09 -19.14
CA GLU A 144 4.59 -3.69 -18.82
C GLU A 144 5.81 -2.77 -18.81
N ASN A 145 6.97 -3.27 -18.39
CA ASN A 145 8.23 -2.55 -18.52
C ASN A 145 8.60 -2.27 -19.99
N ASN A 146 8.35 -3.25 -20.87
CA ASN A 146 8.55 -3.09 -22.30
C ASN A 146 7.62 -2.04 -22.91
N ILE A 147 6.37 -1.93 -22.42
CA ILE A 147 5.43 -0.89 -22.90
C ILE A 147 5.96 0.49 -22.59
N PHE A 148 6.35 0.74 -21.34
CA PHE A 148 6.88 2.03 -20.92
C PHE A 148 8.12 2.41 -21.75
N THR A 149 9.08 1.50 -21.86
CA THR A 149 10.30 1.71 -22.66
C THR A 149 9.96 1.95 -24.11
N ASN A 150 9.05 1.17 -24.73
CA ASN A 150 8.64 1.35 -26.12
C ASN A 150 8.02 2.73 -26.36
N ILE A 151 7.15 3.21 -25.45
CA ILE A 151 6.58 4.57 -25.54
C ILE A 151 7.70 5.62 -25.54
N LEU A 152 8.70 5.47 -24.65
CA LEU A 152 9.79 6.45 -24.55
C LEU A 152 10.72 6.43 -25.78
N VAL A 153 10.95 5.26 -26.36
CA VAL A 153 11.76 5.09 -27.58
C VAL A 153 10.99 5.59 -28.81
N THR A 154 9.81 5.07 -29.06
CA THR A 154 9.09 5.30 -30.34
C THR A 154 8.14 6.49 -30.33
N GLY A 155 7.58 6.84 -29.14
CA GLY A 155 6.48 7.80 -29.03
C GLY A 155 5.14 7.26 -29.50
N GLU A 156 5.00 5.95 -29.61
CA GLU A 156 3.80 5.29 -30.07
C GLU A 156 3.23 4.35 -29.02
N THR A 157 1.93 4.13 -29.07
CA THR A 157 1.22 3.16 -28.26
C THR A 157 0.53 2.13 -29.14
N GLU A 158 0.45 0.89 -28.68
CA GLU A 158 -0.31 -0.14 -29.40
C GLU A 158 -1.81 0.20 -29.47
N LYS A 159 -2.42 -0.04 -30.65
CA LYS A 159 -3.85 0.21 -30.86
C LYS A 159 -4.71 -0.65 -29.94
N GLY A 160 -5.62 0.01 -29.20
CA GLY A 160 -6.60 -0.68 -28.34
C GLY A 160 -6.07 -1.13 -26.99
N ARG A 161 -4.80 -0.88 -26.68
CA ARG A 161 -4.22 -1.21 -25.37
C ARG A 161 -4.70 -0.22 -24.29
N LYS A 162 -5.04 -0.75 -23.12
CA LYS A 162 -5.63 -0.03 -21.98
C LYS A 162 -4.80 -0.23 -20.71
N ASP A 163 -3.49 -0.11 -20.82
CA ASP A 163 -2.63 -0.03 -19.64
C ASP A 163 -2.41 1.44 -19.24
N THR A 164 -2.03 1.65 -17.98
CA THR A 164 -1.89 2.97 -17.37
C THR A 164 -0.84 3.85 -18.09
N TYR A 165 0.25 3.29 -18.58
CA TYR A 165 1.27 4.04 -19.31
C TYR A 165 0.73 4.56 -20.65
N SER A 166 0.06 3.68 -21.40
CA SER A 166 -0.51 4.01 -22.70
C SER A 166 -1.65 5.04 -22.61
N GLU A 167 -2.54 4.90 -21.63
CA GLU A 167 -3.65 5.83 -21.42
C GLU A 167 -3.14 7.21 -21.01
N ASN A 168 -2.20 7.28 -20.09
CA ASN A 168 -1.64 8.54 -19.62
C ASN A 168 -0.79 9.25 -20.71
N TYR A 169 -0.02 8.49 -21.48
CA TYR A 169 0.73 9.05 -22.62
C TYR A 169 -0.21 9.63 -23.68
N LYS A 170 -1.27 8.91 -24.06
CA LYS A 170 -2.29 9.41 -25.02
C LYS A 170 -2.93 10.69 -24.51
N LEU A 171 -3.28 10.73 -23.22
CA LEU A 171 -3.84 11.94 -22.63
C LEU A 171 -2.86 13.13 -22.71
N PHE A 172 -1.58 12.93 -22.41
CA PHE A 172 -0.58 14.00 -22.59
C PHE A 172 -0.51 14.48 -24.04
N VAL A 173 -0.53 13.58 -25.02
CA VAL A 173 -0.52 13.94 -26.43
C VAL A 173 -1.76 14.78 -26.79
N GLU A 174 -2.96 14.37 -26.34
CA GLU A 174 -4.21 15.11 -26.57
C GLU A 174 -4.20 16.49 -25.91
N LEU A 175 -3.76 16.58 -24.66
CA LEU A 175 -3.68 17.85 -23.92
C LEU A 175 -2.67 18.83 -24.53
N ILE A 176 -1.52 18.33 -24.95
CA ILE A 176 -0.49 19.14 -25.63
C ILE A 176 -0.99 19.64 -26.98
N GLU A 177 -1.68 18.81 -27.76
CA GLU A 177 -2.24 19.18 -29.06
C GLU A 177 -3.31 20.25 -28.89
N ASP A 178 -4.22 20.06 -27.95
CA ASP A 178 -5.28 21.02 -27.64
C ASP A 178 -4.70 22.37 -27.18
N TYR A 179 -3.72 22.35 -26.26
CA TYR A 179 -3.07 23.56 -25.76
C TYR A 179 -2.29 24.28 -26.85
N ALA A 180 -1.48 23.58 -27.64
CA ALA A 180 -0.71 24.18 -28.73
C ALA A 180 -1.63 24.78 -29.81
N SER A 181 -2.82 24.21 -30.02
CA SER A 181 -3.82 24.74 -30.96
C SER A 181 -4.53 25.99 -30.44
N LYS A 182 -4.85 26.03 -29.15
CA LYS A 182 -5.57 27.15 -28.52
C LYS A 182 -4.66 28.33 -28.17
N GLU A 183 -3.44 28.03 -27.74
CA GLU A 183 -2.49 29.03 -27.22
C GLU A 183 -1.11 28.90 -27.91
N PRO A 184 -1.03 29.04 -29.26
CA PRO A 184 0.20 28.79 -30.00
C PRO A 184 1.35 29.74 -29.61
N GLU A 185 1.04 30.97 -29.18
CA GLU A 185 2.03 31.96 -28.75
C GLU A 185 2.65 31.58 -27.36
N LEU A 186 1.89 30.89 -26.51
CA LEU A 186 2.33 30.47 -25.17
C LEU A 186 2.97 29.08 -25.18
N PHE A 187 2.87 28.31 -26.27
CA PHE A 187 3.34 26.93 -26.29
C PHE A 187 4.83 26.78 -25.97
N TYR A 188 5.69 27.60 -26.56
CA TYR A 188 7.12 27.58 -26.23
C TYR A 188 7.42 28.08 -24.79
N TRP A 189 6.60 28.98 -24.24
CA TRP A 189 6.70 29.39 -22.85
C TRP A 189 6.27 28.25 -21.91
N PHE A 190 5.26 27.48 -22.27
CA PHE A 190 4.87 26.30 -21.54
C PHE A 190 6.03 25.30 -21.44
N ILE A 191 6.68 24.96 -22.56
CA ILE A 191 7.85 24.06 -22.58
C ILE A 191 8.99 24.63 -21.73
N GLN A 192 9.26 25.94 -21.88
CA GLN A 192 10.26 26.63 -21.05
C GLN A 192 9.98 26.51 -19.55
N ASN A 193 8.73 26.67 -19.16
CA ASN A 193 8.32 26.59 -17.76
C ASN A 193 8.41 25.14 -17.23
N VAL A 194 7.96 24.14 -17.99
CA VAL A 194 8.10 22.74 -17.66
C VAL A 194 9.57 22.37 -17.43
N LEU A 195 10.47 22.76 -18.33
CA LEU A 195 11.88 22.38 -18.26
C LEU A 195 12.69 23.17 -17.23
N ASN A 196 12.47 24.48 -17.12
CA ASN A 196 13.38 25.39 -16.43
C ASN A 196 12.79 26.13 -15.24
N ARG A 197 11.50 25.94 -14.92
CA ARG A 197 10.83 26.59 -13.78
C ARG A 197 10.03 25.65 -12.90
N ALA A 198 9.58 24.51 -13.43
CA ALA A 198 9.06 23.42 -12.60
C ALA A 198 10.24 22.80 -11.84
N ILE A 199 10.17 22.83 -10.51
CA ILE A 199 11.27 22.43 -9.63
C ILE A 199 10.91 21.18 -8.82
N LEU A 200 11.92 20.37 -8.61
CA LEU A 200 11.91 19.24 -7.70
C LEU A 200 12.96 19.42 -6.61
N LEU A 201 12.78 18.71 -5.52
CA LEU A 201 13.74 18.65 -4.44
C LEU A 201 14.30 17.22 -4.36
N PRO A 202 15.37 16.92 -5.13
CA PRO A 202 16.02 15.63 -5.01
C PRO A 202 16.78 15.54 -3.69
N ILE A 203 16.64 14.39 -3.04
CA ILE A 203 17.33 14.02 -1.82
C ILE A 203 18.05 12.73 -2.11
N THR A 204 19.38 12.81 -2.29
CA THR A 204 20.20 11.66 -2.55
C THR A 204 20.81 11.17 -1.22
N ALA A 205 20.55 9.92 -0.88
CA ALA A 205 21.09 9.27 0.29
C ALA A 205 22.33 8.44 -0.08
N ASP A 206 23.18 8.19 0.92
CA ASP A 206 24.40 7.39 0.80
C ASP A 206 24.13 5.87 0.75
N SER A 207 22.89 5.46 1.11
CA SER A 207 22.47 4.06 1.10
C SER A 207 20.95 3.95 1.02
N GLN A 208 20.46 2.77 0.63
CA GLN A 208 19.05 2.46 0.61
C GLN A 208 18.40 2.61 1.99
N ASP A 209 19.06 2.15 3.06
CA ASP A 209 18.55 2.27 4.42
C ASP A 209 18.36 3.71 4.86
N THR A 210 19.31 4.56 4.51
CA THR A 210 19.22 6.01 4.73
C THR A 210 18.08 6.61 3.92
N ALA A 211 17.94 6.25 2.64
CA ALA A 211 16.87 6.72 1.76
C ALA A 211 15.48 6.33 2.31
N LEU A 212 15.30 5.08 2.73
CA LEU A 212 14.06 4.61 3.36
C LEU A 212 13.76 5.35 4.67
N THR A 213 14.79 5.67 5.46
CA THR A 213 14.65 6.45 6.71
C THR A 213 14.23 7.89 6.42
N ILE A 214 14.89 8.55 5.48
CA ILE A 214 14.55 9.92 5.03
C ILE A 214 13.12 9.95 4.53
N PHE A 215 12.78 9.04 3.62
CA PHE A 215 11.44 8.93 3.07
C PHE A 215 10.39 8.77 4.18
N SER A 216 10.63 7.88 5.15
CA SER A 216 9.72 7.66 6.26
C SER A 216 9.48 8.90 7.13
N THR A 217 10.51 9.75 7.25
CA THR A 217 10.47 10.97 8.07
C THR A 217 9.75 12.11 7.35
N LEU A 218 9.96 12.23 6.02
CA LEU A 218 9.33 13.28 5.20
C LEU A 218 7.84 13.06 5.01
N ASN A 219 7.39 11.80 4.96
CA ASN A 219 6.00 11.44 4.68
C ASN A 219 5.05 11.39 5.89
N ASP A 220 5.48 11.83 7.06
CA ASP A 220 4.59 11.97 8.23
C ASP A 220 3.36 12.88 7.96
N ARG A 221 3.29 13.55 6.79
CA ARG A 221 2.25 14.50 6.38
C ARG A 221 1.62 14.25 5.00
N GLY A 222 1.90 13.11 4.31
CA GLY A 222 1.41 12.82 2.95
C GLY A 222 0.97 11.38 2.74
N LEU A 223 0.72 10.96 1.49
CA LEU A 223 0.50 9.56 1.10
C LEU A 223 1.81 8.77 1.29
N ALA A 224 2.04 8.32 2.52
CA ALA A 224 3.22 7.55 2.89
C ALA A 224 3.27 6.22 2.12
N LEU A 225 4.47 5.73 1.80
CA LEU A 225 4.70 4.30 1.61
C LEU A 225 4.09 3.57 2.81
N SER A 226 3.29 2.56 2.53
CA SER A 226 2.76 1.74 3.61
C SER A 226 3.93 1.08 4.35
N ASP A 227 3.77 0.78 5.62
CA ASP A 227 4.79 0.02 6.34
C ASP A 227 5.10 -1.30 5.63
N ALA A 228 4.10 -1.87 4.93
CA ALA A 228 4.25 -3.07 4.12
C ALA A 228 5.23 -2.89 2.95
N ASP A 229 5.26 -1.73 2.28
CA ASP A 229 6.22 -1.45 1.20
C ASP A 229 7.67 -1.42 1.74
N ILE A 230 7.86 -0.84 2.94
CA ILE A 230 9.17 -0.85 3.62
C ILE A 230 9.57 -2.29 3.99
N PHE A 231 8.63 -3.08 4.50
CA PHE A 231 8.89 -4.48 4.85
C PHE A 231 9.24 -5.31 3.62
N LYS A 232 8.53 -5.10 2.51
CA LYS A 232 8.83 -5.72 1.21
C LYS A 232 10.27 -5.43 0.77
N ALA A 233 10.68 -4.15 0.80
CA ALA A 233 12.03 -3.74 0.45
C ALA A 233 13.09 -4.40 1.36
N LYS A 234 12.85 -4.45 2.67
CA LYS A 234 13.77 -5.07 3.63
C LYS A 234 13.94 -6.57 3.40
N ILE A 235 12.84 -7.30 3.18
CA ILE A 235 12.90 -8.73 2.90
C ILE A 235 13.60 -8.98 1.56
N TYR A 236 13.24 -8.23 0.51
CA TYR A 236 13.84 -8.34 -0.82
C TYR A 236 15.36 -8.20 -0.80
N ASN A 237 15.88 -7.28 0.02
CA ASN A 237 17.32 -7.07 0.14
C ASN A 237 18.03 -8.08 1.02
N TYR A 238 17.30 -8.76 1.89
CA TYR A 238 17.85 -9.77 2.78
C TYR A 238 18.00 -11.15 2.11
N ILE A 239 17.08 -11.50 1.22
CA ILE A 239 17.05 -12.81 0.55
C ILE A 239 18.06 -12.89 -0.59
N ASP A 240 18.48 -14.12 -0.93
CA ASP A 240 19.40 -14.39 -2.03
C ASP A 240 18.79 -14.00 -3.39
N ASN A 241 19.63 -13.58 -4.34
CA ASN A 241 19.20 -13.18 -5.69
C ASN A 241 18.36 -14.25 -6.40
N SER A 242 18.63 -15.54 -6.16
CA SER A 242 17.84 -16.64 -6.72
C SER A 242 16.41 -16.71 -6.22
N GLN A 243 16.10 -16.13 -5.07
CA GLN A 243 14.78 -16.17 -4.42
C GLN A 243 13.96 -14.89 -4.69
N LYS A 244 14.57 -13.86 -5.23
CA LYS A 244 13.94 -12.53 -5.37
C LYS A 244 12.71 -12.57 -6.27
N LYS A 245 12.79 -13.28 -7.40
CA LYS A 245 11.67 -13.39 -8.34
C LYS A 245 10.47 -14.07 -7.69
N ASP A 246 10.69 -15.23 -7.08
CA ASP A 246 9.62 -15.99 -6.41
C ASP A 246 9.00 -15.19 -5.27
N PHE A 247 9.82 -14.46 -4.51
CA PHE A 247 9.36 -13.56 -3.45
C PHE A 247 8.43 -12.46 -3.98
N ILE A 248 8.78 -11.81 -5.08
CA ILE A 248 7.94 -10.74 -5.66
C ILE A 248 6.61 -11.29 -6.14
N GLU A 249 6.61 -12.45 -6.81
CA GLU A 249 5.39 -13.12 -7.25
C GLU A 249 4.50 -13.53 -6.06
N GLU A 250 5.11 -14.13 -5.03
CA GLU A 250 4.38 -14.52 -3.81
C GLU A 250 3.82 -13.31 -3.06
N TRP A 251 4.61 -12.24 -2.93
CA TRP A 251 4.13 -11.00 -2.30
C TRP A 251 2.93 -10.41 -3.03
N LYS A 252 2.99 -10.35 -4.37
CA LYS A 252 1.89 -9.86 -5.21
C LYS A 252 0.62 -10.68 -4.99
N LEU A 253 0.73 -12.00 -4.98
CA LEU A 253 -0.40 -12.90 -4.72
C LEU A 253 -1.01 -12.69 -3.33
N ILE A 254 -0.18 -12.47 -2.29
CA ILE A 254 -0.66 -12.20 -0.94
C ILE A 254 -1.40 -10.87 -0.89
N ASP A 255 -0.87 -9.81 -1.51
CA ASP A 255 -1.47 -8.47 -1.50
C ASP A 255 -2.81 -8.44 -2.25
N GLU A 256 -2.88 -9.03 -3.44
CA GLU A 256 -4.12 -9.18 -4.21
C GLU A 256 -5.16 -10.01 -3.45
N SER A 257 -4.74 -11.13 -2.86
CA SER A 257 -5.64 -12.00 -2.09
C SER A 257 -6.12 -11.34 -0.79
N ALA A 258 -5.28 -10.55 -0.12
CA ALA A 258 -5.67 -9.76 1.03
C ALA A 258 -6.74 -8.73 0.66
N SER A 259 -6.54 -8.01 -0.46
CA SER A 259 -7.51 -7.05 -0.98
C SER A 259 -8.85 -7.72 -1.31
N ASN A 260 -8.82 -8.89 -1.94
CA ASN A 260 -10.01 -9.70 -2.21
C ASN A 260 -10.72 -10.18 -0.92
N ALA A 261 -9.97 -10.38 0.16
CA ALA A 261 -10.49 -10.70 1.49
C ALA A 261 -10.97 -9.46 2.29
N ASN A 262 -11.07 -8.28 1.67
CA ASN A 262 -11.38 -7.00 2.31
C ASN A 262 -10.43 -6.64 3.45
N GLU A 263 -9.16 -7.03 3.32
CA GLU A 263 -8.06 -6.66 4.23
C GLU A 263 -6.90 -6.05 3.41
N SER A 264 -5.88 -5.55 4.07
CA SER A 264 -4.65 -5.10 3.43
C SER A 264 -3.46 -5.88 3.94
N ILE A 265 -2.42 -6.02 3.14
CA ILE A 265 -1.18 -6.69 3.56
C ILE A 265 -0.59 -6.01 4.82
N GLN A 266 -0.71 -4.69 4.95
CA GLN A 266 -0.33 -3.96 6.17
C GLN A 266 -1.13 -4.43 7.39
N LYS A 267 -2.42 -4.71 7.23
CA LYS A 267 -3.27 -5.22 8.31
C LYS A 267 -2.90 -6.65 8.68
N LEU A 268 -2.49 -7.47 7.70
CA LEU A 268 -1.97 -8.82 7.98
C LEU A 268 -0.70 -8.76 8.84
N PHE A 269 0.24 -7.86 8.56
CA PHE A 269 1.41 -7.63 9.43
C PHE A 269 1.01 -7.17 10.82
N TYR A 270 -0.03 -6.35 10.95
CA TYR A 270 -0.54 -5.93 12.24
C TYR A 270 -1.10 -7.11 13.04
N TYR A 271 -1.85 -8.02 12.41
CA TYR A 271 -2.33 -9.24 13.06
C TYR A 271 -1.18 -10.18 13.43
N TYR A 272 -0.23 -10.36 12.53
CA TYR A 272 0.94 -11.19 12.77
C TYR A 272 1.82 -10.66 13.91
N MET A 273 1.91 -9.35 14.08
CA MET A 273 2.55 -8.73 15.24
C MET A 273 1.95 -9.25 16.58
N PHE A 274 0.63 -9.37 16.67
CA PHE A 274 0.01 -9.92 17.89
C PHE A 274 0.34 -11.40 18.12
N TYR A 275 0.47 -12.17 17.05
CA TYR A 275 0.93 -13.55 17.14
C TYR A 275 2.38 -13.62 17.67
N LEU A 276 3.28 -12.82 17.14
CA LEU A 276 4.67 -12.76 17.60
C LEU A 276 4.77 -12.28 19.05
N ARG A 277 4.02 -11.25 19.43
CA ARG A 277 3.94 -10.77 20.83
C ARG A 277 3.44 -11.85 21.78
N ALA A 278 2.44 -12.62 21.36
CA ALA A 278 1.95 -13.76 22.15
C ALA A 278 3.01 -14.86 22.31
N LYS A 279 3.77 -15.15 21.24
CA LYS A 279 4.91 -16.06 21.24
C LYS A 279 6.01 -15.62 22.22
N GLU A 280 6.26 -14.31 22.29
CA GLU A 280 7.22 -13.69 23.23
C GLU A 280 6.65 -13.51 24.65
N ASN A 281 5.40 -13.92 24.89
CA ASN A 281 4.67 -13.69 26.16
C ASN A 281 4.56 -12.19 26.52
N ASP A 282 4.55 -11.31 25.53
CA ASP A 282 4.38 -9.86 25.73
C ASP A 282 2.91 -9.53 26.04
N ARG A 283 2.68 -9.06 27.28
CA ARG A 283 1.37 -8.67 27.82
C ARG A 283 1.22 -7.16 27.96
N ASN A 284 2.14 -6.39 27.39
CA ASN A 284 2.11 -4.94 27.51
C ASN A 284 0.86 -4.36 26.84
N THR A 285 0.15 -3.50 27.55
CA THR A 285 -1.07 -2.86 27.06
C THR A 285 -0.80 -1.75 26.02
N THR A 286 0.42 -1.25 25.94
CA THR A 286 0.83 -0.33 24.87
C THR A 286 1.12 -1.13 23.60
N THR A 287 0.33 -0.89 22.55
CA THR A 287 0.58 -1.48 21.23
C THR A 287 1.50 -0.56 20.45
N PRO A 288 2.71 -1.00 20.07
CA PRO A 288 3.58 -0.21 19.22
C PRO A 288 2.99 -0.11 17.81
N GLY A 289 3.34 0.94 17.07
CA GLY A 289 3.12 0.95 15.62
C GLY A 289 3.89 -0.19 14.95
N ILE A 290 3.36 -0.75 13.85
CA ILE A 290 3.96 -1.93 13.21
C ILE A 290 5.39 -1.66 12.74
N ARG A 291 5.67 -0.47 12.18
CA ARG A 291 7.03 -0.08 11.81
C ARG A 291 8.00 -0.16 13.00
N LYS A 292 7.64 0.46 14.12
CA LYS A 292 8.45 0.45 15.34
C LYS A 292 8.66 -0.97 15.89
N TYR A 293 7.65 -1.83 15.77
CA TYR A 293 7.75 -3.21 16.23
C TYR A 293 8.71 -4.04 15.36
N TYR A 294 8.52 -3.99 14.04
CA TYR A 294 9.34 -4.78 13.11
C TYR A 294 10.75 -4.24 12.90
N SER A 295 10.99 -2.94 13.12
CA SER A 295 12.34 -2.35 13.01
C SER A 295 13.28 -2.73 14.17
N GLN A 296 12.77 -3.33 15.23
CA GLN A 296 13.60 -3.84 16.33
C GLN A 296 14.60 -4.88 15.82
N ASN A 297 15.81 -4.89 16.40
CA ASN A 297 16.86 -5.83 16.05
C ASN A 297 17.12 -5.91 14.53
N GLN A 298 17.21 -4.75 13.85
CA GLN A 298 17.48 -4.69 12.41
C GLN A 298 16.49 -5.48 11.55
N PHE A 299 15.20 -5.43 11.89
CA PHE A 299 14.13 -6.11 11.17
C PHE A 299 14.16 -7.66 11.23
N GLU A 300 14.87 -8.25 12.19
CA GLU A 300 15.00 -9.72 12.32
C GLU A 300 13.65 -10.47 12.24
N LYS A 301 12.58 -9.87 12.74
CA LYS A 301 11.23 -10.46 12.71
C LYS A 301 10.65 -10.59 11.31
N LEU A 302 11.16 -9.85 10.33
CA LEU A 302 10.75 -9.96 8.92
C LEU A 302 11.47 -11.11 8.19
N TYR A 303 12.58 -11.60 8.72
CA TYR A 303 13.43 -12.59 8.05
C TYR A 303 13.14 -14.03 8.48
N GLN A 304 12.01 -14.23 9.18
CA GLN A 304 11.59 -15.56 9.59
C GLN A 304 11.05 -16.34 8.38
N SER A 305 11.52 -17.58 8.22
CA SER A 305 11.17 -18.44 7.07
C SER A 305 9.68 -18.75 6.93
N ASP A 306 8.92 -18.65 8.03
CA ASP A 306 7.48 -18.91 8.08
C ASP A 306 6.61 -17.65 7.87
N LEU A 307 7.22 -16.46 7.70
CA LEU A 307 6.49 -15.20 7.60
C LEU A 307 5.45 -15.22 6.47
N LEU A 308 5.86 -15.43 5.22
CA LEU A 308 4.93 -15.40 4.07
C LEU A 308 3.86 -16.49 4.18
N THR A 309 4.25 -17.67 4.68
CA THR A 309 3.29 -18.76 4.95
C THR A 309 2.23 -18.32 5.96
N ASN A 310 2.62 -17.68 7.05
CA ASN A 310 1.66 -17.17 8.04
C ASN A 310 0.79 -16.06 7.48
N LEU A 311 1.31 -15.16 6.64
CA LEU A 311 0.50 -14.13 5.98
C LEU A 311 -0.55 -14.76 5.04
N ARG A 312 -0.20 -15.80 4.27
CA ARG A 312 -1.18 -16.55 3.42
C ARG A 312 -2.26 -17.21 4.27
N LEU A 313 -1.90 -17.81 5.39
CA LEU A 313 -2.87 -18.38 6.31
C LEU A 313 -3.84 -17.32 6.85
N LEU A 314 -3.34 -16.12 7.15
CA LEU A 314 -4.20 -15.01 7.55
C LEU A 314 -5.13 -14.57 6.44
N VAL A 315 -4.69 -14.57 5.18
CA VAL A 315 -5.57 -14.31 4.03
C VAL A 315 -6.70 -15.34 3.99
N SER A 316 -6.39 -16.64 4.11
CA SER A 316 -7.41 -17.72 4.15
C SER A 316 -8.42 -17.50 5.28
N LEU A 317 -7.94 -17.18 6.49
CA LEU A 317 -8.79 -16.89 7.63
C LEU A 317 -9.75 -15.73 7.37
N TRP A 318 -9.24 -14.61 6.84
CA TRP A 318 -10.04 -13.41 6.58
C TRP A 318 -10.96 -13.55 5.38
N THR A 319 -10.60 -14.34 4.38
CA THR A 319 -11.50 -14.71 3.27
C THR A 319 -12.74 -15.41 3.79
N VAL A 320 -12.58 -16.37 4.70
CA VAL A 320 -13.73 -17.03 5.32
C VAL A 320 -14.56 -16.07 6.18
N ILE A 321 -13.90 -15.27 7.02
CA ILE A 321 -14.61 -14.38 7.96
C ILE A 321 -15.32 -13.23 7.25
N ASN A 322 -14.64 -12.56 6.31
CA ASN A 322 -15.18 -11.35 5.68
C ASN A 322 -16.08 -11.64 4.49
N ASN A 323 -15.74 -12.66 3.68
CA ASN A 323 -16.47 -12.95 2.44
C ASN A 323 -17.40 -14.16 2.56
N ARG A 324 -17.32 -14.93 3.67
CA ARG A 324 -18.11 -16.16 3.92
C ARG A 324 -17.92 -17.20 2.82
N ILE A 325 -16.72 -17.27 2.26
CA ILE A 325 -16.36 -18.20 1.19
C ILE A 325 -15.66 -19.41 1.80
N VAL A 326 -16.07 -20.61 1.38
CA VAL A 326 -15.34 -21.84 1.70
C VAL A 326 -13.97 -21.80 1.04
N VAL A 327 -12.92 -22.07 1.82
CA VAL A 327 -11.55 -22.09 1.33
C VAL A 327 -11.06 -23.54 1.26
N GLU A 328 -10.57 -23.95 0.10
CA GLU A 328 -10.04 -25.30 -0.12
C GLU A 328 -8.92 -25.62 0.89
N GLY A 329 -8.97 -26.79 1.49
CA GLY A 329 -8.03 -27.21 2.53
C GLY A 329 -8.32 -26.68 3.94
N GLU A 330 -9.33 -25.83 4.10
CA GLU A 330 -9.78 -25.29 5.40
C GLU A 330 -11.16 -25.88 5.77
N ASN A 331 -11.22 -27.15 6.19
CA ASN A 331 -12.47 -27.87 6.47
C ASN A 331 -13.39 -27.14 7.46
N TRP A 332 -12.81 -26.41 8.42
CA TRP A 332 -13.56 -25.62 9.38
C TRP A 332 -14.39 -24.50 8.71
N SER A 333 -14.02 -24.08 7.49
CA SER A 333 -14.74 -23.05 6.73
C SER A 333 -16.12 -23.50 6.24
N GLU A 334 -16.40 -24.82 6.27
CA GLU A 334 -17.73 -25.39 5.97
C GLU A 334 -18.58 -25.55 7.23
N ASN A 335 -18.00 -25.44 8.42
CA ASN A 335 -18.71 -25.66 9.67
C ASN A 335 -19.61 -24.46 10.02
N LYS A 336 -20.93 -24.63 9.82
CA LYS A 336 -21.93 -23.60 10.08
C LYS A 336 -21.88 -23.04 11.50
N GLU A 337 -21.59 -23.88 12.50
CA GLU A 337 -21.52 -23.41 13.89
C GLU A 337 -20.32 -22.49 14.12
N ILE A 338 -19.17 -22.77 13.52
CA ILE A 338 -17.99 -21.88 13.55
C ILE A 338 -18.34 -20.55 12.86
N LEU A 339 -18.94 -20.62 11.67
CA LEU A 339 -19.33 -19.43 10.90
C LEU A 339 -20.33 -18.55 11.65
N LYS A 340 -21.33 -19.13 12.33
CA LYS A 340 -22.29 -18.38 13.15
C LYS A 340 -21.62 -17.62 14.29
N VAL A 341 -20.65 -18.25 14.98
CA VAL A 341 -19.92 -17.59 16.06
C VAL A 341 -19.00 -16.50 15.53
N LEU A 342 -18.29 -16.74 14.43
CA LEU A 342 -17.45 -15.71 13.77
C LEU A 342 -18.29 -14.54 13.26
N ASP A 343 -19.45 -14.81 12.68
CA ASP A 343 -20.37 -13.75 12.26
C ASP A 343 -20.92 -12.96 13.46
N SER A 344 -21.15 -13.62 14.58
CA SER A 344 -21.55 -12.94 15.82
C SER A 344 -20.40 -12.05 16.36
N LEU A 345 -19.17 -12.55 16.35
CA LEU A 345 -17.96 -11.81 16.72
C LEU A 345 -17.72 -10.60 15.80
N SER A 346 -18.03 -10.71 14.50
CA SER A 346 -17.91 -9.60 13.56
C SER A 346 -18.79 -8.39 13.90
N SER A 347 -19.85 -8.62 14.69
CA SER A 347 -20.72 -7.56 15.23
C SER A 347 -20.26 -7.01 16.59
N TYR A 348 -19.15 -7.51 17.13
CA TYR A 348 -18.56 -6.98 18.34
C TYR A 348 -17.99 -5.57 18.05
N PRO A 349 -18.24 -4.58 18.89
CA PRO A 349 -18.00 -3.17 18.57
C PRO A 349 -16.55 -2.71 18.45
N ASN A 350 -15.58 -3.62 18.58
CA ASN A 350 -14.16 -3.32 18.36
C ASN A 350 -13.41 -4.55 17.82
N GLU A 351 -12.13 -4.37 17.48
CA GLU A 351 -11.31 -5.41 16.84
C GLU A 351 -10.57 -6.34 17.82
N PHE A 352 -10.70 -6.19 19.11
CA PHE A 352 -9.91 -6.97 20.09
C PHE A 352 -10.13 -8.49 19.99
N TRP A 353 -11.29 -8.92 19.53
CA TRP A 353 -11.58 -10.34 19.30
C TRP A 353 -10.72 -10.97 18.21
N LYS A 354 -10.28 -10.17 17.22
CA LYS A 354 -9.51 -10.63 16.08
C LYS A 354 -8.15 -11.21 16.50
N TYR A 355 -7.49 -10.61 17.49
CA TYR A 355 -6.15 -11.01 17.89
C TYR A 355 -6.07 -12.44 18.46
N PRO A 356 -6.84 -12.83 19.48
CA PRO A 356 -6.82 -14.20 19.97
C PRO A 356 -7.31 -15.22 18.93
N VAL A 357 -8.21 -14.86 18.02
CA VAL A 357 -8.64 -15.70 16.89
C VAL A 357 -7.48 -15.97 15.94
N VAL A 358 -6.75 -14.94 15.52
CA VAL A 358 -5.54 -15.06 14.69
C VAL A 358 -4.50 -15.95 15.35
N ILE A 359 -4.22 -15.74 16.62
CA ILE A 359 -3.21 -16.51 17.37
C ILE A 359 -3.61 -17.97 17.46
N TYR A 360 -4.88 -18.24 17.79
CA TYR A 360 -5.40 -19.62 17.90
C TYR A 360 -5.30 -20.33 16.55
N TYR A 361 -5.75 -19.68 15.47
CA TYR A 361 -5.72 -20.22 14.13
C TYR A 361 -4.29 -20.55 13.68
N LEU A 362 -3.38 -19.56 13.69
CA LEU A 362 -2.00 -19.77 13.25
C LEU A 362 -1.28 -20.84 14.08
N ARG A 363 -1.59 -20.94 15.37
CA ARG A 363 -0.90 -21.88 16.27
C ARG A 363 -1.40 -23.31 16.18
N TYR A 364 -2.70 -23.52 15.95
CA TYR A 364 -3.34 -24.82 16.14
C TYR A 364 -4.08 -25.38 14.92
N LYS A 365 -4.16 -24.66 13.79
CA LYS A 365 -4.93 -25.12 12.61
C LYS A 365 -4.57 -26.52 12.11
N ASN A 366 -3.34 -26.94 12.29
CA ASN A 366 -2.86 -28.27 11.88
C ASN A 366 -3.00 -29.33 12.96
N SER A 367 -3.70 -29.06 14.06
CA SER A 367 -3.90 -30.04 15.13
C SER A 367 -5.07 -30.96 14.83
N GLU A 368 -5.01 -32.22 15.31
CA GLU A 368 -5.94 -33.29 14.98
C GLU A 368 -7.42 -32.94 15.20
N ASN A 369 -7.76 -32.21 16.28
CA ASN A 369 -9.13 -31.86 16.61
C ASN A 369 -9.39 -30.37 16.46
N PHE A 370 -8.70 -29.71 15.50
CA PHE A 370 -8.75 -28.26 15.36
C PHE A 370 -10.17 -27.70 15.32
N GLU A 371 -11.04 -28.27 14.49
CA GLU A 371 -12.39 -27.76 14.27
C GLU A 371 -13.23 -27.71 15.55
N SER A 372 -13.25 -28.80 16.32
CA SER A 372 -13.98 -28.84 17.59
C SER A 372 -13.36 -27.93 18.66
N ASP A 373 -12.03 -27.90 18.73
CA ASP A 373 -11.30 -27.08 19.69
C ASP A 373 -11.47 -25.59 19.35
N PHE A 374 -11.43 -25.24 18.08
CA PHE A 374 -11.63 -23.87 17.59
C PHE A 374 -13.06 -23.39 17.87
N LEU A 375 -14.06 -24.21 17.59
CA LEU A 375 -15.45 -23.88 17.92
C LEU A 375 -15.64 -23.60 19.42
N ASN A 376 -15.09 -24.46 20.26
CA ASN A 376 -15.15 -24.27 21.72
C ASN A 376 -14.43 -22.99 22.16
N PHE A 377 -13.26 -22.74 21.61
CA PHE A 377 -12.51 -21.50 21.86
C PHE A 377 -13.31 -20.26 21.45
N LEU A 378 -13.88 -20.24 20.24
CA LEU A 378 -14.68 -19.12 19.72
C LEU A 378 -15.93 -18.88 20.57
N ARG A 379 -16.65 -19.93 21.00
CA ARG A 379 -17.80 -19.83 21.88
C ARG A 379 -17.44 -19.17 23.23
N ASN A 380 -16.35 -19.63 23.83
CA ASN A 380 -15.86 -19.04 25.09
C ASN A 380 -15.44 -17.58 24.92
N LEU A 381 -14.71 -17.28 23.83
CA LEU A 381 -14.30 -15.91 23.52
C LEU A 381 -15.52 -14.99 23.33
N PHE A 382 -16.49 -15.44 22.54
CA PHE A 382 -17.70 -14.67 22.32
C PHE A 382 -18.49 -14.46 23.61
N ALA A 383 -18.64 -15.50 24.45
CA ALA A 383 -19.38 -15.42 25.71
C ALA A 383 -18.80 -14.38 26.67
N VAL A 384 -17.47 -14.41 26.89
CA VAL A 384 -16.82 -13.47 27.82
C VAL A 384 -16.81 -12.04 27.27
N LEU A 385 -16.59 -11.86 25.98
CA LEU A 385 -16.57 -10.53 25.35
C LEU A 385 -17.97 -9.91 25.32
N SER A 386 -18.98 -10.66 24.91
CA SER A 386 -20.36 -10.16 24.85
C SER A 386 -20.92 -9.82 26.22
N ALA A 387 -20.74 -10.70 27.20
CA ALA A 387 -21.20 -10.44 28.56
C ALA A 387 -20.53 -9.19 29.15
N ARG A 388 -19.22 -9.06 28.95
CA ARG A 388 -18.45 -7.91 29.46
C ARG A 388 -18.86 -6.60 28.79
N TYR A 389 -19.08 -6.61 27.47
CA TYR A 389 -19.47 -5.39 26.75
C TYR A 389 -20.91 -4.95 27.05
N VAL A 390 -21.82 -5.88 27.30
CA VAL A 390 -23.19 -5.57 27.75
C VAL A 390 -23.16 -4.77 29.04
N VAL A 391 -22.38 -5.19 30.01
CA VAL A 391 -22.29 -4.54 31.33
C VAL A 391 -21.44 -3.26 31.26
N THR A 392 -20.32 -3.30 30.57
CA THR A 392 -19.39 -2.16 30.46
C THR A 392 -19.07 -1.88 28.99
N PRO A 393 -19.92 -1.09 28.28
CA PRO A 393 -19.82 -0.86 26.83
C PRO A 393 -18.69 0.13 26.48
N THR A 394 -17.47 -0.19 26.89
CA THR A 394 -16.26 0.59 26.59
C THR A 394 -15.18 -0.28 25.94
N ILE A 395 -14.45 0.30 24.97
CA ILE A 395 -13.40 -0.40 24.24
C ILE A 395 -12.29 -0.90 25.19
N ASN A 396 -11.93 -0.11 26.18
CA ASN A 396 -10.83 -0.40 27.08
C ASN A 396 -11.15 -1.46 28.16
N ALA A 397 -12.42 -1.79 28.37
CA ALA A 397 -12.85 -2.73 29.41
C ALA A 397 -12.23 -4.15 29.26
N VAL A 398 -11.88 -4.55 28.04
CA VAL A 398 -11.36 -5.89 27.74
C VAL A 398 -9.88 -5.90 27.31
N LYS A 399 -9.27 -4.74 27.06
CA LYS A 399 -7.94 -4.63 26.45
C LYS A 399 -6.88 -5.45 27.21
N ARG A 400 -6.78 -5.29 28.52
CA ARG A 400 -5.79 -6.00 29.34
C ARG A 400 -6.04 -7.51 29.37
N SER A 401 -7.31 -7.90 29.53
CA SER A 401 -7.70 -9.32 29.57
C SER A 401 -7.45 -10.01 28.23
N ILE A 402 -7.66 -9.32 27.10
CA ILE A 402 -7.35 -9.84 25.77
C ILE A 402 -5.85 -10.06 25.58
N LEU A 403 -5.00 -9.13 26.00
CA LEU A 403 -3.55 -9.29 25.87
C LEU A 403 -3.02 -10.44 26.74
N ASN A 404 -3.59 -10.63 27.92
CA ASN A 404 -3.31 -11.79 28.77
C ASN A 404 -3.79 -13.09 28.09
N LEU A 405 -4.99 -13.06 27.50
CA LEU A 405 -5.55 -14.20 26.76
C LEU A 405 -4.66 -14.55 25.55
N ASN A 406 -4.18 -13.57 24.77
CA ASN A 406 -3.29 -13.79 23.64
C ASN A 406 -2.08 -14.65 24.01
N ALA A 407 -1.39 -14.30 25.11
CA ALA A 407 -0.26 -15.09 25.60
C ALA A 407 -0.69 -16.50 26.07
N SER A 408 -1.84 -16.62 26.73
CA SER A 408 -2.39 -17.91 27.16
C SER A 408 -2.79 -18.80 25.98
N VAL A 409 -3.39 -18.23 24.94
CA VAL A 409 -3.75 -18.92 23.68
C VAL A 409 -2.51 -19.49 23.00
N TYR A 410 -1.42 -18.75 22.91
CA TYR A 410 -0.21 -19.28 22.30
C TYR A 410 0.36 -20.50 23.05
N GLN A 411 0.20 -20.52 24.38
CA GLN A 411 0.73 -21.56 25.27
C GLN A 411 -0.16 -22.80 25.34
N SER A 412 -1.48 -22.69 25.17
CA SER A 412 -2.44 -23.78 25.37
C SER A 412 -3.63 -23.71 24.40
N LYS A 413 -4.05 -24.87 23.88
CA LYS A 413 -5.30 -25.02 23.12
C LYS A 413 -6.55 -24.71 23.94
N THR A 414 -6.48 -24.91 25.26
CA THR A 414 -7.53 -24.63 26.24
C THR A 414 -7.09 -23.48 27.14
N PRO A 415 -7.01 -22.24 26.58
CA PRO A 415 -6.49 -21.11 27.31
C PRO A 415 -7.40 -20.72 28.47
N LYS A 416 -6.78 -20.17 29.53
CA LYS A 416 -7.56 -19.61 30.64
C LYS A 416 -8.11 -18.23 30.22
N PHE A 417 -9.42 -18.09 30.30
CA PHE A 417 -10.12 -16.82 30.11
C PHE A 417 -10.17 -16.04 31.44
N ASP A 418 -9.15 -15.23 31.68
CA ASP A 418 -9.03 -14.39 32.87
C ASP A 418 -9.69 -13.04 32.66
N PHE A 419 -11.02 -13.05 32.69
CA PHE A 419 -11.86 -11.85 32.60
C PHE A 419 -12.57 -11.63 33.94
N SER A 420 -12.84 -10.36 34.26
CA SER A 420 -13.64 -10.05 35.42
C SER A 420 -15.01 -10.71 35.31
N LEU A 421 -15.47 -11.32 36.35
CA LEU A 421 -16.81 -11.90 36.41
C LEU A 421 -17.87 -10.81 36.19
N VAL A 422 -18.92 -11.20 35.51
CA VAL A 422 -20.10 -10.37 35.28
C VAL A 422 -21.19 -10.86 36.22
N ASP A 423 -21.76 -9.95 37.00
CA ASP A 423 -22.91 -10.28 37.84
C ASP A 423 -24.16 -10.56 37.00
N GLU A 424 -24.87 -11.62 37.29
CA GLU A 424 -25.99 -12.09 36.50
C GLU A 424 -27.17 -11.11 36.53
N GLU A 425 -27.46 -10.51 37.69
CA GLU A 425 -28.56 -9.56 37.79
C GLU A 425 -28.25 -8.23 37.11
N GLU A 426 -26.99 -7.76 37.25
CA GLU A 426 -26.51 -6.60 36.52
C GLU A 426 -26.59 -6.85 34.98
N PHE A 427 -26.17 -8.03 34.53
CA PHE A 427 -26.25 -8.39 33.11
C PHE A 427 -27.68 -8.36 32.59
N LYS A 428 -28.63 -8.99 33.34
CA LYS A 428 -30.06 -9.00 32.98
C LYS A 428 -30.64 -7.59 32.88
N GLU A 429 -30.29 -6.72 33.81
CA GLU A 429 -30.74 -5.34 33.81
C GLU A 429 -30.18 -4.55 32.65
N LYS A 430 -28.90 -4.71 32.33
CA LYS A 430 -28.24 -4.06 31.19
C LYS A 430 -28.75 -4.58 29.86
N VAL A 431 -29.14 -5.85 29.72
CA VAL A 431 -29.73 -6.39 28.51
C VAL A 431 -31.10 -5.76 28.22
N LYS A 432 -31.93 -5.50 29.25
CA LYS A 432 -33.22 -4.82 29.09
C LYS A 432 -33.06 -3.42 28.48
N ASN A 433 -31.96 -2.74 28.83
CA ASN A 433 -31.62 -1.40 28.37
C ASN A 433 -30.29 -1.42 27.60
N ALA A 434 -30.14 -2.34 26.63
CA ALA A 434 -28.91 -2.58 25.93
C ALA A 434 -28.43 -1.35 25.17
N HIS A 435 -27.12 -1.06 25.29
CA HIS A 435 -26.48 -0.02 24.49
C HIS A 435 -26.64 -0.34 22.99
N ARG A 436 -26.99 0.67 22.18
CA ARG A 436 -27.31 0.49 20.74
C ARG A 436 -26.28 -0.37 19.99
N ASN A 437 -24.99 -0.26 20.34
CA ASN A 437 -23.92 -1.01 19.69
C ASN A 437 -23.93 -2.51 20.05
N THR A 438 -24.60 -2.92 21.12
CA THR A 438 -24.75 -4.33 21.53
C THR A 438 -25.99 -4.98 20.97
N VAL A 439 -27.00 -4.19 20.59
CA VAL A 439 -28.30 -4.71 20.13
C VAL A 439 -28.13 -5.63 18.92
N ARG A 440 -27.33 -5.20 17.92
CA ARG A 440 -27.09 -6.00 16.70
C ARG A 440 -26.46 -7.35 17.02
N MET A 441 -25.46 -7.36 17.93
CA MET A 441 -24.79 -8.58 18.39
C MET A 441 -25.78 -9.52 19.11
N LEU A 442 -26.58 -9.00 20.04
CA LEU A 442 -27.59 -9.78 20.78
C LEU A 442 -28.65 -10.37 19.85
N LEU A 443 -29.14 -9.59 18.87
CA LEU A 443 -30.09 -10.06 17.87
C LEU A 443 -29.53 -11.18 17.00
N LYS A 444 -28.25 -11.12 16.60
CA LYS A 444 -27.60 -12.23 15.88
C LYS A 444 -27.58 -13.51 16.71
N VAL A 445 -27.22 -13.43 18.00
CA VAL A 445 -27.25 -14.60 18.89
C VAL A 445 -28.63 -15.22 18.95
N LEU A 446 -29.67 -14.41 19.15
CA LEU A 446 -31.05 -14.87 19.20
C LEU A 446 -31.51 -15.51 17.89
N ALA A 447 -31.12 -14.93 16.75
CA ALA A 447 -31.42 -15.49 15.43
C ALA A 447 -30.76 -16.85 15.25
N TYR A 448 -29.45 -16.98 15.56
CA TYR A 448 -28.70 -18.23 15.41
C TYR A 448 -29.10 -19.33 16.39
N GLN A 449 -29.84 -19.01 17.45
CA GLN A 449 -30.49 -20.03 18.27
C GLN A 449 -31.77 -20.61 17.64
N ARG A 450 -32.31 -19.97 16.60
CA ARG A 450 -33.61 -20.31 15.96
C ARG A 450 -33.47 -20.75 14.52
N GLN A 451 -32.34 -20.53 13.88
CA GLN A 451 -32.12 -20.86 12.47
C GLN A 451 -30.73 -21.48 12.26
N ASP A 452 -30.63 -22.34 11.25
CA ASP A 452 -29.36 -23.00 10.87
C ASP A 452 -28.57 -22.22 9.82
N GLU A 453 -29.24 -21.38 9.04
CA GLU A 453 -28.58 -20.60 7.99
C GLU A 453 -27.98 -19.31 8.54
N LEU A 454 -26.90 -18.86 7.90
CA LEU A 454 -26.30 -17.55 8.22
C LEU A 454 -27.25 -16.41 7.87
N LEU A 455 -27.24 -15.37 8.68
CA LEU A 455 -27.98 -14.14 8.38
C LEU A 455 -27.42 -13.49 7.09
N PRO A 456 -28.25 -12.79 6.31
CA PRO A 456 -27.76 -12.00 5.19
C PRO A 456 -26.67 -11.02 5.63
N GLU A 457 -25.73 -10.69 4.74
CA GLU A 457 -24.68 -9.71 5.04
C GLU A 457 -25.26 -8.34 5.41
N LYS A 458 -26.27 -7.93 4.68
CA LYS A 458 -27.00 -6.68 4.93
C LYS A 458 -28.36 -6.98 5.51
N TRP A 459 -28.61 -6.52 6.72
CA TRP A 459 -29.88 -6.55 7.38
C TRP A 459 -30.01 -5.35 8.31
N GLU A 460 -31.24 -4.89 8.53
CA GLU A 460 -31.56 -3.73 9.32
C GLU A 460 -32.31 -4.13 10.59
N ILE A 461 -32.19 -3.31 11.63
CA ILE A 461 -32.96 -3.47 12.87
C ILE A 461 -34.23 -2.70 12.71
N GLU A 462 -35.39 -3.40 12.67
CA GLU A 462 -36.68 -2.80 12.65
C GLU A 462 -37.20 -2.57 14.08
N HIS A 463 -37.72 -1.38 14.33
CA HIS A 463 -38.35 -1.03 15.60
C HIS A 463 -39.86 -1.25 15.49
N ILE A 464 -40.40 -2.22 16.25
CA ILE A 464 -41.82 -2.53 16.28
C ILE A 464 -42.62 -1.40 16.97
N LEU A 465 -41.99 -0.66 17.87
CA LEU A 465 -42.56 0.50 18.53
C LEU A 465 -41.75 1.76 18.20
N PRO A 466 -42.40 2.91 17.98
CA PRO A 466 -41.69 4.14 17.72
C PRO A 466 -40.77 4.50 18.89
N GLN A 467 -39.57 4.94 18.59
CA GLN A 467 -38.70 5.53 19.59
C GLN A 467 -39.31 6.83 20.09
N LYS A 468 -39.42 6.99 21.41
CA LYS A 468 -39.90 8.24 22.04
C LYS A 468 -38.83 9.31 21.97
#